data_bb79e657ec7b9cd4e75ab608db74d789
#
_entry.id   bb79e657ec7b9cd4e75ab608db74d789
#
_cell.length_a   1.000
_cell.length_b   1.000
_cell.length_c   1.000
_cell.angle_alpha   90.00
_cell.angle_beta   90.00
_cell.angle_gamma   90.00
#
_symmetry.space_group_name_H-M   'P 1'
#
loop_
_entity.id
_entity.type
_entity.pdbx_description
1 polymer ?
#
loop_
_entity_poly.entity_id
_entity_poly.type
_entity_poly.pdbx_seq_one_letter_code
_entity_poly.pdbx_strand_id
1 'polypeptide(L)'
;MNSLTKKLAAGVIAAATMFSIAGLGATTANAANASDGSIEVSSSNAEFKGKTVTAYQMFTYDKEAVENGTATNSGYALISSWDDFFLRIVQVEGATAKNVSQKAYDYVASLKDANVVNFAKKASDWVKSQENFGASLKHEAIAAANGNTYTATINNLSYGYYVVSPAAGSTDTTTK
;
A
#
# COMPACT_ATOMS: atom_id res chain seq x y z
N MET A 1 -10.05 -0.81 19.88
CA MET A 1 -9.33 -1.66 18.90
C MET A 1 -9.42 -1.01 17.53
N ASN A 2 -8.27 -0.69 16.97
CA ASN A 2 -8.18 0.05 15.71
C ASN A 2 -8.77 -0.72 14.53
N SER A 3 -9.52 -0.03 13.68
CA SER A 3 -10.05 -0.59 12.42
C SER A 3 -8.94 -1.12 11.50
N LEU A 4 -7.72 -0.57 11.63
CA LEU A 4 -6.56 -1.02 10.88
C LEU A 4 -6.09 -2.41 11.33
N THR A 5 -6.06 -2.68 12.63
CA THR A 5 -5.66 -3.99 13.17
C THR A 5 -6.62 -5.10 12.73
N LYS A 6 -7.91 -4.78 12.58
CA LYS A 6 -8.89 -5.73 12.04
C LYS A 6 -8.75 -5.96 10.54
N LYS A 7 -8.24 -4.96 9.80
CA LYS A 7 -8.01 -5.06 8.36
C LYS A 7 -6.72 -5.81 8.03
N LEU A 8 -5.71 -5.74 8.90
CA LEU A 8 -4.46 -6.48 8.73
C LEU A 8 -4.66 -8.02 8.82
N ALA A 9 -5.74 -8.48 9.41
CA ALA A 9 -6.02 -9.92 9.55
C ALA A 9 -6.75 -10.56 8.34
N ALA A 10 -7.06 -9.82 7.28
CA ALA A 10 -8.04 -10.26 6.28
C ALA A 10 -7.59 -10.16 4.81
N GLY A 11 -6.31 -10.27 4.48
CA GLY A 11 -5.91 -10.33 3.07
C GLY A 11 -5.08 -9.14 2.58
N VAL A 12 -5.26 -8.72 1.34
CA VAL A 12 -4.55 -7.57 0.76
C VAL A 12 -5.01 -6.29 1.42
N ILE A 13 -4.09 -5.57 2.05
CA ILE A 13 -4.35 -4.24 2.59
C ILE A 13 -3.59 -3.22 1.78
N ALA A 14 -4.31 -2.23 1.30
CA ALA A 14 -3.74 -1.10 0.60
C ALA A 14 -3.80 0.14 1.49
N ALA A 15 -2.65 0.73 1.78
CA ALA A 15 -2.60 2.12 2.17
C ALA A 15 -2.57 2.96 0.89
N ALA A 16 -3.68 3.57 0.57
CA ALA A 16 -3.76 4.40 -0.62
C ALA A 16 -3.25 5.80 -0.34
N THR A 17 -2.30 6.23 -1.15
CA THR A 17 -1.97 7.64 -1.25
C THR A 17 -2.96 8.33 -2.16
N MET A 18 -3.92 9.00 -1.59
CA MET A 18 -4.91 9.79 -2.31
C MET A 18 -4.38 11.21 -2.57
N PHE A 19 -3.09 11.32 -2.92
CA PHE A 19 -2.52 12.63 -3.17
C PHE A 19 -2.80 13.07 -4.59
N SER A 20 -3.14 14.30 -4.69
CA SER A 20 -3.11 15.12 -5.88
C SER A 20 -4.23 14.97 -6.91
N ILE A 21 -5.24 14.13 -6.69
CA ILE A 21 -6.46 14.26 -7.47
C ILE A 21 -7.57 14.69 -6.51
N ALA A 22 -7.87 15.97 -6.47
CA ALA A 22 -9.01 16.49 -5.73
C ALA A 22 -10.27 15.73 -6.18
N GLY A 23 -10.93 15.03 -5.25
CA GLY A 23 -12.15 14.27 -5.54
C GLY A 23 -11.95 12.77 -5.77
N LEU A 24 -10.77 12.20 -5.54
CA LEU A 24 -10.67 10.76 -5.39
C LEU A 24 -11.47 10.32 -4.16
N GLY A 25 -12.55 9.62 -4.40
CA GLY A 25 -13.34 8.96 -3.35
C GLY A 25 -12.52 7.90 -2.61
N ALA A 26 -13.08 7.39 -1.53
CA ALA A 26 -12.43 6.39 -0.70
C ALA A 26 -11.90 5.21 -1.52
N THR A 27 -10.65 4.86 -1.27
CA THR A 27 -10.08 3.62 -1.81
C THR A 27 -10.65 2.46 -1.02
N THR A 28 -11.38 1.60 -1.68
CA THR A 28 -11.76 0.32 -1.10
C THR A 28 -10.76 -0.73 -1.56
N ALA A 29 -9.93 -1.21 -0.64
CA ALA A 29 -9.22 -2.46 -0.84
C ALA A 29 -10.18 -3.58 -0.47
N ASN A 30 -10.72 -4.26 -1.46
CA ASN A 30 -11.50 -5.48 -1.26
C ASN A 30 -10.57 -6.67 -1.37
N ALA A 31 -10.37 -7.37 -0.28
CA ALA A 31 -9.79 -8.71 -0.30
C ALA A 31 -10.87 -9.66 -0.82
N ALA A 32 -10.81 -9.97 -2.09
CA ALA A 32 -11.60 -11.07 -2.64
C ALA A 32 -10.83 -12.39 -2.46
N ASN A 33 -11.54 -13.39 -2.02
CA ASN A 33 -11.16 -14.82 -1.88
C ASN A 33 -9.69 -15.24 -2.09
N ALA A 34 -9.32 -16.09 -1.28
CA ALA A 34 -8.08 -16.80 -0.86
C ALA A 34 -6.94 -17.07 -1.87
N SER A 35 -7.04 -16.80 -3.14
CA SER A 35 -5.93 -17.04 -4.08
C SER A 35 -5.48 -15.84 -4.90
N ASP A 36 -6.35 -14.86 -5.13
CA ASP A 36 -6.03 -13.73 -5.99
C ASP A 36 -6.52 -12.43 -5.34
N GLY A 37 -5.63 -11.73 -4.65
CA GLY A 37 -5.91 -10.41 -4.12
C GLY A 37 -6.11 -9.40 -5.24
N SER A 38 -6.96 -8.41 -5.01
CA SER A 38 -7.10 -7.27 -5.92
C SER A 38 -7.18 -5.96 -5.17
N ILE A 39 -6.71 -4.90 -5.81
CA ILE A 39 -6.85 -3.53 -5.34
C ILE A 39 -7.60 -2.74 -6.40
N GLU A 40 -8.72 -2.15 -6.01
CA GLU A 40 -9.49 -1.27 -6.87
C GLU A 40 -9.40 0.17 -6.37
N VAL A 41 -9.07 1.08 -7.28
CA VAL A 41 -9.09 2.52 -7.03
C VAL A 41 -10.04 3.17 -8.01
N SER A 42 -11.04 3.86 -7.51
CA SER A 42 -12.04 4.52 -8.34
C SER A 42 -12.23 6.00 -8.00
N SER A 43 -12.59 6.77 -8.99
CA SER A 43 -12.89 8.20 -8.86
C SER A 43 -13.98 8.63 -9.83
N SER A 44 -14.82 9.58 -9.41
CA SER A 44 -15.74 10.27 -10.32
C SER A 44 -15.09 11.41 -11.11
N ASN A 45 -13.84 11.75 -10.79
CA ASN A 45 -13.11 12.81 -11.48
C ASN A 45 -12.61 12.32 -12.85
N ALA A 46 -13.00 13.02 -13.92
CA ALA A 46 -12.61 12.71 -15.29
C ALA A 46 -11.08 12.74 -15.52
N GLU A 47 -10.34 13.50 -14.73
CA GLU A 47 -8.86 13.56 -14.79
C GLU A 47 -8.20 12.24 -14.38
N PHE A 48 -8.92 11.38 -13.67
CA PHE A 48 -8.42 10.06 -13.30
C PHE A 48 -8.36 9.10 -14.49
N LYS A 49 -9.15 9.33 -15.55
CA LYS A 49 -9.12 8.52 -16.77
C LYS A 49 -7.71 8.47 -17.37
N GLY A 50 -7.24 7.27 -17.65
CA GLY A 50 -5.93 7.03 -18.25
C GLY A 50 -4.75 7.19 -17.28
N LYS A 51 -5.01 7.50 -16.00
CA LYS A 51 -3.95 7.52 -14.99
C LYS A 51 -3.55 6.10 -14.61
N THR A 52 -2.27 5.89 -14.40
CA THR A 52 -1.74 4.63 -13.89
C THR A 52 -1.80 4.64 -12.37
N VAL A 53 -2.37 3.63 -11.77
CA VAL A 53 -2.29 3.35 -10.35
C VAL A 53 -1.22 2.30 -10.14
N THR A 54 -0.33 2.53 -9.20
CA THR A 54 0.76 1.61 -8.86
C THR A 54 0.61 1.15 -7.42
N ALA A 55 0.69 -0.15 -7.20
CA ALA A 55 0.77 -0.77 -5.88
C ALA A 55 2.16 -1.36 -5.67
N TYR A 56 2.78 -1.03 -4.54
CA TYR A 56 4.07 -1.56 -4.12
C TYR A 56 3.89 -2.47 -2.91
N GLN A 57 4.25 -3.74 -3.04
CA GLN A 57 4.19 -4.66 -1.91
C GLN A 57 5.25 -4.29 -0.86
N MET A 58 4.81 -4.09 0.37
CA MET A 58 5.68 -3.71 1.49
C MET A 58 5.89 -4.87 2.46
N PHE A 59 4.82 -5.61 2.77
CA PHE A 59 4.88 -6.80 3.60
C PHE A 59 4.29 -7.99 2.85
N THR A 60 4.89 -9.14 3.03
CA THR A 60 4.28 -10.43 2.71
C THR A 60 3.32 -10.84 3.83
N TYR A 61 2.42 -11.80 3.54
CA TYR A 61 1.52 -12.39 4.54
C TYR A 61 1.58 -13.91 4.46
N ASP A 62 1.85 -14.53 5.58
CA ASP A 62 1.89 -15.99 5.71
C ASP A 62 0.61 -16.50 6.35
N LYS A 63 -0.33 -16.92 5.49
CA LYS A 63 -1.62 -17.45 5.91
C LYS A 63 -1.47 -18.76 6.69
N GLU A 64 -0.56 -19.64 6.26
CA GLU A 64 -0.37 -20.95 6.89
C GLU A 64 0.18 -20.80 8.32
N ALA A 65 1.15 -19.90 8.51
CA ALA A 65 1.66 -19.61 9.84
C ALA A 65 0.59 -19.06 10.77
N VAL A 66 -0.34 -18.24 10.25
CA VAL A 66 -1.47 -17.71 11.04
C VAL A 66 -2.45 -18.83 11.41
N GLU A 67 -2.83 -19.68 10.46
CA GLU A 67 -3.77 -20.79 10.69
C GLU A 67 -3.18 -21.82 11.65
N ASN A 68 -1.88 -22.06 11.60
CA ASN A 68 -1.17 -22.99 12.48
C ASN A 68 -0.76 -22.40 13.83
N GLY A 69 -1.04 -21.11 14.08
CA GLY A 69 -0.70 -20.42 15.33
C GLY A 69 0.80 -20.19 15.53
N THR A 70 1.61 -20.27 14.47
CA THR A 70 3.07 -20.06 14.50
C THR A 70 3.49 -18.67 14.02
N ALA A 71 2.54 -17.87 13.53
CA ALA A 71 2.82 -16.56 12.97
C ALA A 71 3.39 -15.58 13.99
N THR A 72 4.43 -14.85 13.58
CA THR A 72 4.85 -13.60 14.22
C THR A 72 4.23 -12.42 13.47
N ASN A 73 4.08 -11.27 14.13
CA ASN A 73 3.52 -10.04 13.51
C ASN A 73 2.19 -10.27 12.80
N SER A 74 1.32 -11.11 13.35
CA SER A 74 0.04 -11.49 12.74
C SER A 74 0.19 -12.07 11.31
N GLY A 75 1.31 -12.70 11.01
CA GLY A 75 1.63 -13.28 9.70
C GLY A 75 2.31 -12.32 8.71
N TYR A 76 2.57 -11.07 9.09
CA TYR A 76 3.22 -10.11 8.21
C TYR A 76 4.74 -10.07 8.39
N ALA A 77 5.47 -10.07 7.29
CA ALA A 77 6.92 -9.90 7.26
C ALA A 77 7.30 -8.78 6.30
N LEU A 78 8.13 -7.85 6.76
CA LEU A 78 8.65 -6.78 5.91
C LEU A 78 9.51 -7.36 4.80
N ILE A 79 9.31 -6.91 3.58
CA ILE A 79 10.18 -7.23 2.45
C ILE A 79 11.46 -6.40 2.60
N SER A 80 12.61 -7.04 2.51
CA SER A 80 13.92 -6.44 2.81
C SER A 80 14.26 -5.21 1.96
N SER A 81 13.67 -5.09 0.76
CA SER A 81 13.81 -3.88 -0.05
C SER A 81 13.30 -2.60 0.64
N TRP A 82 12.49 -2.74 1.70
CA TRP A 82 11.96 -1.63 2.48
C TRP A 82 12.74 -1.35 3.77
N ASP A 83 13.76 -2.13 4.10
CA ASP A 83 14.51 -1.96 5.35
C ASP A 83 15.07 -0.55 5.50
N ASP A 84 15.75 -0.05 4.48
CA ASP A 84 16.33 1.29 4.47
C ASP A 84 15.26 2.41 4.57
N PHE A 85 14.08 2.18 4.04
CA PHE A 85 12.97 3.12 4.20
C PHE A 85 12.60 3.29 5.69
N PHE A 86 12.43 2.21 6.41
CA PHE A 86 12.08 2.28 7.84
C PHE A 86 13.24 2.73 8.72
N LEU A 87 14.46 2.31 8.39
CA LEU A 87 15.65 2.66 9.19
C LEU A 87 16.10 4.12 8.99
N ARG A 88 16.00 4.64 7.76
CA ARG A 88 16.64 5.92 7.39
C ARG A 88 15.64 7.03 7.07
N ILE A 89 14.49 6.71 6.51
CA ILE A 89 13.50 7.70 6.06
C ILE A 89 12.42 7.91 7.11
N VAL A 90 11.81 6.82 7.59
CA VAL A 90 10.83 6.88 8.68
C VAL A 90 11.54 7.05 10.03
N GLN A 91 12.71 6.44 10.19
CA GLN A 91 13.52 6.43 11.42
C GLN A 91 12.71 5.90 12.61
N VAL A 92 12.15 4.70 12.44
CA VAL A 92 11.34 4.08 13.49
C VAL A 92 12.18 3.88 14.75
N GLU A 93 11.66 4.36 15.86
CA GLU A 93 12.38 4.33 17.15
C GLU A 93 12.75 2.90 17.57
N GLY A 94 14.02 2.70 17.91
CA GLY A 94 14.56 1.41 18.31
C GLY A 94 14.67 0.38 17.19
N ALA A 95 14.45 0.78 15.93
CA ALA A 95 14.65 -0.12 14.79
C ALA A 95 16.14 -0.30 14.48
N THR A 96 16.52 -1.53 14.21
CA THR A 96 17.85 -1.98 13.76
C THR A 96 17.70 -2.99 12.65
N ALA A 97 18.76 -3.29 11.92
CA ALA A 97 18.73 -4.33 10.88
C ALA A 97 18.22 -5.70 11.37
N LYS A 98 18.31 -5.98 12.68
CA LYS A 98 17.88 -7.26 13.26
C LYS A 98 16.39 -7.31 13.60
N ASN A 99 15.75 -6.17 13.83
CA ASN A 99 14.36 -6.09 14.29
C ASN A 99 13.49 -5.19 13.41
N VAL A 100 13.99 -4.70 12.27
CA VAL A 100 13.27 -3.75 11.43
C VAL A 100 11.90 -4.28 10.98
N SER A 101 11.77 -5.55 10.67
CA SER A 101 10.49 -6.15 10.27
C SER A 101 9.43 -6.02 11.37
N GLN A 102 9.77 -6.36 12.62
CA GLN A 102 8.87 -6.19 13.76
C GLN A 102 8.53 -4.71 13.98
N LYS A 103 9.54 -3.87 14.02
CA LYS A 103 9.37 -2.44 14.27
C LYS A 103 8.59 -1.73 13.18
N ALA A 104 8.78 -2.10 11.93
CA ALA A 104 8.01 -1.59 10.80
C ALA A 104 6.54 -2.02 10.90
N TYR A 105 6.28 -3.29 11.25
CA TYR A 105 4.93 -3.78 11.48
C TYR A 105 4.21 -2.99 12.58
N ASP A 106 4.85 -2.84 13.75
CA ASP A 106 4.30 -2.10 14.89
C ASP A 106 4.00 -0.65 14.51
N TYR A 107 4.93 0.00 13.79
CA TYR A 107 4.77 1.37 13.31
C TYR A 107 3.58 1.49 12.36
N VAL A 108 3.51 0.67 11.32
CA VAL A 108 2.41 0.71 10.33
C VAL A 108 1.07 0.39 10.98
N ALA A 109 1.03 -0.59 11.88
CA ALA A 109 -0.17 -0.96 12.62
C ALA A 109 -0.68 0.17 13.55
N SER A 110 0.21 1.06 13.98
CA SER A 110 -0.13 2.22 14.81
C SER A 110 -0.67 3.43 14.04
N LEU A 111 -0.48 3.45 12.70
CA LEU A 111 -0.89 4.58 11.87
C LEU A 111 -2.40 4.76 11.84
N LYS A 112 -2.84 6.02 11.85
CA LYS A 112 -4.26 6.42 11.80
C LYS A 112 -4.44 7.61 10.87
N ASP A 113 -5.57 7.61 10.16
CA ASP A 113 -6.09 8.75 9.39
C ASP A 113 -5.02 9.50 8.55
N ALA A 114 -4.78 10.76 8.84
CA ALA A 114 -3.83 11.59 8.12
C ALA A 114 -2.39 11.05 8.13
N ASN A 115 -2.00 10.29 9.18
CA ASN A 115 -0.67 9.70 9.25
C ASN A 115 -0.50 8.55 8.25
N VAL A 116 -1.56 7.79 7.95
CA VAL A 116 -1.54 6.77 6.88
C VAL A 116 -1.26 7.44 5.54
N VAL A 117 -1.93 8.55 5.28
CA VAL A 117 -1.78 9.32 4.05
C VAL A 117 -0.35 9.85 3.90
N ASN A 118 0.17 10.50 4.94
CA ASN A 118 1.54 11.03 4.94
C ASN A 118 2.60 9.92 4.81
N PHE A 119 2.39 8.80 5.48
CA PHE A 119 3.26 7.63 5.38
C PHE A 119 3.30 7.09 3.94
N ALA A 120 2.14 6.89 3.34
CA ALA A 120 2.03 6.35 2.01
C ALA A 120 2.66 7.29 0.96
N LYS A 121 2.51 8.62 1.12
CA LYS A 121 3.23 9.60 0.28
C LYS A 121 4.74 9.46 0.43
N LYS A 122 5.23 9.45 1.66
CA LYS A 122 6.67 9.30 1.95
C LYS A 122 7.23 8.01 1.35
N ALA A 123 6.49 6.90 1.46
CA ALA A 123 6.87 5.61 0.88
C ALA A 123 6.90 5.65 -0.65
N SER A 124 5.88 6.23 -1.28
CA SER A 124 5.81 6.38 -2.74
C SER A 124 6.94 7.27 -3.27
N ASP A 125 7.21 8.40 -2.62
CA ASP A 125 8.27 9.32 -3.03
C ASP A 125 9.65 8.66 -2.89
N TRP A 126 9.86 7.89 -1.82
CA TRP A 126 11.10 7.15 -1.61
C TRP A 126 11.30 6.08 -2.70
N VAL A 127 10.28 5.26 -3.00
CA VAL A 127 10.38 4.26 -4.08
C VAL A 127 10.73 4.89 -5.41
N LYS A 128 10.13 6.03 -5.76
CA LYS A 128 10.43 6.75 -7.01
C LYS A 128 11.87 7.27 -7.06
N SER A 129 12.50 7.49 -5.92
CA SER A 129 13.91 7.89 -5.84
C SER A 129 14.90 6.73 -5.98
N GLN A 130 14.41 5.48 -5.93
CA GLN A 130 15.25 4.29 -6.07
C GLN A 130 15.30 3.83 -7.52
N GLU A 131 16.48 3.79 -8.12
CA GLU A 131 16.66 3.40 -9.53
C GLU A 131 16.21 1.97 -9.84
N ASN A 132 16.31 1.06 -8.86
CA ASN A 132 16.04 -0.37 -9.02
C ASN A 132 15.17 -0.93 -7.88
N PHE A 133 14.12 -0.21 -7.49
CA PHE A 133 13.19 -0.76 -6.52
C PHE A 133 12.47 -1.97 -7.14
N GLY A 134 12.60 -3.12 -6.50
CA GLY A 134 12.22 -4.45 -6.95
C GLY A 134 11.03 -4.50 -7.93
N ALA A 135 11.31 -4.76 -9.20
CA ALA A 135 10.27 -4.78 -10.24
C ALA A 135 9.15 -5.79 -9.94
N SER A 136 9.46 -6.87 -9.23
CA SER A 136 8.49 -7.88 -8.80
C SER A 136 7.54 -7.40 -7.69
N LEU A 137 7.86 -6.29 -7.03
CA LEU A 137 7.04 -5.72 -5.96
C LEU A 137 6.07 -4.66 -6.48
N LYS A 138 6.20 -4.29 -7.75
CA LYS A 138 5.43 -3.23 -8.40
C LYS A 138 4.34 -3.84 -9.26
N HIS A 139 3.11 -3.42 -9.04
CA HIS A 139 1.94 -3.81 -9.83
C HIS A 139 1.20 -2.56 -10.29
N GLU A 140 0.69 -2.56 -11.52
CA GLU A 140 0.09 -1.37 -12.12
C GLU A 140 -1.22 -1.68 -12.83
N ALA A 141 -2.12 -0.71 -12.84
CA ALA A 141 -3.33 -0.70 -13.66
C ALA A 141 -3.64 0.71 -14.14
N ILE A 142 -4.25 0.82 -15.30
CA ILE A 142 -4.67 2.10 -15.88
C ILE A 142 -6.16 2.30 -15.61
N ALA A 143 -6.52 3.49 -15.13
CA ALA A 143 -7.90 3.84 -14.88
C ALA A 143 -8.70 3.95 -16.19
N ALA A 144 -9.77 3.18 -16.27
CA ALA A 144 -10.70 3.17 -17.40
C ALA A 144 -12.10 3.56 -16.96
N ALA A 145 -12.93 3.98 -17.90
CA ALA A 145 -14.33 4.30 -17.63
C ALA A 145 -15.09 3.06 -17.14
N ASN A 146 -15.85 3.22 -16.06
CA ASN A 146 -16.71 2.20 -15.48
C ASN A 146 -18.02 2.86 -15.03
N GLY A 147 -19.01 2.91 -15.91
CA GLY A 147 -20.23 3.66 -15.69
C GLY A 147 -19.95 5.16 -15.50
N ASN A 148 -20.32 5.69 -14.35
CA ASN A 148 -20.13 7.10 -13.98
C ASN A 148 -18.80 7.37 -13.24
N THR A 149 -17.95 6.38 -13.14
CA THR A 149 -16.64 6.48 -12.47
C THR A 149 -15.53 6.04 -13.42
N TYR A 150 -14.31 6.29 -13.00
CA TYR A 150 -13.10 5.77 -13.63
C TYR A 150 -12.40 4.87 -12.61
N THR A 151 -12.06 3.66 -13.02
CA THR A 151 -11.58 2.61 -12.11
C THR A 151 -10.29 2.00 -12.65
N ALA A 152 -9.30 1.85 -11.78
CA ALA A 152 -8.11 1.05 -12.01
C ALA A 152 -8.16 -0.17 -11.08
N THR A 153 -8.07 -1.37 -11.64
CA THR A 153 -8.10 -2.63 -10.88
C THR A 153 -6.80 -3.39 -11.09
N ILE A 154 -6.04 -3.56 -10.03
CA ILE A 154 -4.82 -4.36 -10.01
C ILE A 154 -5.20 -5.74 -9.46
N ASN A 155 -5.09 -6.77 -10.30
CA ASN A 155 -5.45 -8.14 -9.97
C ASN A 155 -4.22 -9.02 -9.70
N ASN A 156 -4.44 -10.25 -9.27
CA ASN A 156 -3.44 -11.30 -9.07
C ASN A 156 -2.37 -10.88 -8.05
N LEU A 157 -2.79 -10.19 -6.99
CA LEU A 157 -1.88 -9.78 -5.93
C LEU A 157 -1.75 -10.88 -4.88
N SER A 158 -0.52 -11.18 -4.49
CA SER A 158 -0.25 -12.01 -3.32
C SER A 158 -0.80 -11.33 -2.07
N TYR A 159 -1.15 -12.13 -1.05
CA TYR A 159 -1.52 -11.55 0.23
C TYR A 159 -0.37 -10.73 0.82
N GLY A 160 -0.70 -9.60 1.41
CA GLY A 160 0.27 -8.71 1.98
C GLY A 160 -0.26 -7.30 2.21
N TYR A 161 0.65 -6.41 2.52
CA TYR A 161 0.38 -4.99 2.67
C TYR A 161 0.99 -4.22 1.51
N TYR A 162 0.22 -3.32 0.92
CA TYR A 162 0.62 -2.56 -0.25
C TYR A 162 0.51 -1.06 0.00
N VAL A 163 1.49 -0.32 -0.52
CA VAL A 163 1.39 1.13 -0.71
C VAL A 163 0.88 1.39 -2.11
N VAL A 164 -0.22 2.13 -2.22
CA VAL A 164 -0.85 2.45 -3.50
C VAL A 164 -0.64 3.93 -3.83
N SER A 165 -0.22 4.22 -5.02
CA SER A 165 0.04 5.57 -5.49
C SER A 165 -0.61 5.81 -6.85
N PRO A 166 -1.18 6.97 -7.10
CA PRO A 166 -1.44 7.45 -8.45
C PRO A 166 -0.13 7.50 -9.26
N ALA A 167 -0.24 7.49 -10.58
CA ALA A 167 0.90 7.42 -11.49
C ALA A 167 2.05 8.33 -11.10
N ALA A 168 3.26 7.83 -11.29
CA ALA A 168 4.42 8.67 -11.40
C ALA A 168 4.17 9.70 -12.54
N GLY A 169 4.23 10.99 -12.22
CA GLY A 169 3.93 12.04 -13.18
C GLY A 169 2.49 12.55 -13.20
N SER A 170 1.58 12.03 -12.35
CA SER A 170 0.48 12.90 -11.94
C SER A 170 1.15 14.06 -11.21
N THR A 171 1.48 15.10 -11.97
CA THR A 171 1.87 16.34 -11.38
C THR A 171 0.79 16.65 -10.39
N ASP A 172 1.23 16.76 -9.18
CA ASP A 172 0.49 17.46 -8.17
C ASP A 172 0.11 18.80 -8.79
N THR A 173 -1.02 18.83 -9.45
CA THR A 173 -1.67 20.07 -9.74
C THR A 173 -2.33 20.44 -8.44
N THR A 174 -1.41 20.75 -7.56
CA THR A 174 -1.62 21.64 -6.49
C THR A 174 -2.89 22.42 -6.66
N THR A 175 -3.69 22.15 -5.70
CA THR A 175 -3.85 23.27 -4.79
C THR A 175 -4.14 24.60 -5.40
N LYS A 176 -5.33 24.92 -5.38
CA LYS A 176 -5.68 26.24 -4.83
C LYS A 176 -6.77 26.06 -3.81
#